data_dbbf494bc229a6b609b3a6d09fcd5ec3
#
_entry.id   dbbf494bc229a6b609b3a6d09fcd5ec3
#
_cell.length_a   1.000
_cell.length_b   1.000
_cell.length_c   1.000
_cell.angle_alpha   90.00
_cell.angle_beta   90.00
_cell.angle_gamma   90.00
#
_symmetry.space_group_name_H-M   'P 1'
#
loop_
_entity.id
_entity.type
_entity.pdbx_description
1 polymer ?
#
loop_
_entity_poly.entity_id
_entity_poly.type
_entity_poly.pdbx_seq_one_letter_code
_entity_poly.pdbx_strand_id
1 'polypeptide(L)'
;MDDIKKDPFEEYLRHTEPSRKELGYAWYTAMGLQAVDGLETSEHLKGIAKDNIDGKITLSEANKLIETYYEESLDRDSDRTREADTVTGRIAAVLSENAFTFSVPQYIGIHKRLFTGIFSHAGKIRDYNISKREWVLDGASVHYGNALELRELLDYDLRMEKEYEYPLDGVSEMIPHLAKFVARLWQIHAFGEGNTRTTAVFFIKYLRSLGFNVTNDLFAKNSWYFRNALVRANYNDYTKDIRETTEYLELFLRNLLMGESNELKNRYLHVRWNTIKQDIENPKQDIEEVKQDIEEVKQDIGLHIELSAKTKQHIEILFTEFGYEKYFGRMDVMEILGITASPASTLIKKMLDMELIYGIKGKGKGKYLFKKTKNS
;
A
#
# COMPACT_ATOMS: atom_id res chain seq x y z
N MET A 1 25.67 11.62 -5.99
CA MET A 1 24.62 12.64 -5.83
C MET A 1 23.39 12.02 -6.43
N ASP A 2 22.55 11.46 -5.58
CA ASP A 2 21.29 10.86 -6.02
C ASP A 2 20.37 12.00 -6.42
N ASP A 3 20.03 12.05 -7.71
CA ASP A 3 18.88 12.80 -8.20
C ASP A 3 17.63 12.21 -7.56
N ILE A 4 17.24 12.75 -6.41
CA ILE A 4 15.92 12.54 -5.83
C ILE A 4 14.97 13.10 -6.88
N LYS A 5 14.35 12.22 -7.68
CA LYS A 5 13.28 12.60 -8.61
C LYS A 5 12.25 13.36 -7.80
N LYS A 6 12.29 14.67 -7.91
CA LYS A 6 11.35 15.58 -7.24
C LYS A 6 9.98 15.24 -7.77
N ASP A 7 9.05 14.95 -6.86
CA ASP A 7 7.66 14.66 -7.24
C ASP A 7 7.12 15.86 -8.03
N PRO A 8 6.71 15.71 -9.29
CA PRO A 8 6.27 16.83 -10.13
C PRO A 8 5.04 17.56 -9.57
N PHE A 9 4.31 16.94 -8.62
CA PHE A 9 3.14 17.54 -7.99
C PHE A 9 3.48 18.34 -6.72
N GLU A 10 4.67 18.20 -6.17
CA GLU A 10 5.08 18.91 -4.95
C GLU A 10 5.03 20.45 -5.12
N GLU A 11 5.35 20.93 -6.32
CA GLU A 11 5.29 22.35 -6.67
C GLU A 11 3.85 22.88 -6.64
N TYR A 12 2.88 22.11 -7.18
CA TYR A 12 1.47 22.50 -7.18
C TYR A 12 0.88 22.52 -5.77
N LEU A 13 1.31 21.63 -4.90
CA LEU A 13 0.81 21.56 -3.53
C LEU A 13 1.28 22.73 -2.67
N ARG A 14 2.42 23.36 -3.01
CA ARG A 14 3.03 24.39 -2.19
C ARG A 14 2.74 25.83 -2.62
N HIS A 15 2.52 26.08 -3.92
CA HIS A 15 2.61 27.42 -4.48
C HIS A 15 1.42 27.91 -5.31
N THR A 16 0.30 27.18 -5.37
CA THR A 16 -0.82 27.51 -6.25
C THR A 16 -2.05 28.05 -5.52
N GLU A 17 -2.97 28.66 -6.29
CA GLU A 17 -4.27 29.12 -5.82
C GLU A 17 -5.11 27.98 -5.22
N PRO A 18 -6.04 28.25 -4.28
CA PRO A 18 -6.78 27.21 -3.56
C PRO A 18 -7.42 26.15 -4.44
N SER A 19 -8.04 26.54 -5.55
CA SER A 19 -8.71 25.61 -6.47
C SER A 19 -7.73 24.66 -7.18
N ARG A 20 -6.56 25.16 -7.59
CA ARG A 20 -5.50 24.32 -8.20
C ARG A 20 -4.85 23.41 -7.17
N LYS A 21 -4.69 23.91 -5.95
CA LYS A 21 -4.17 23.12 -4.83
C LYS A 21 -5.08 21.94 -4.51
N GLU A 22 -6.39 22.15 -4.48
CA GLU A 22 -7.38 21.10 -4.23
C GLU A 22 -7.35 20.04 -5.33
N LEU A 23 -7.28 20.45 -6.61
CA LEU A 23 -7.10 19.52 -7.72
C LEU A 23 -5.79 18.74 -7.63
N GLY A 24 -4.69 19.43 -7.28
CA GLY A 24 -3.39 18.79 -7.05
C GLY A 24 -3.46 17.70 -5.97
N TYR A 25 -4.11 17.98 -4.84
CA TYR A 25 -4.32 16.98 -3.80
C TYR A 25 -5.22 15.83 -4.25
N ALA A 26 -6.28 16.11 -5.01
CA ALA A 26 -7.17 15.06 -5.52
C ALA A 26 -6.40 14.09 -6.42
N TRP A 27 -5.63 14.60 -7.38
CA TRP A 27 -4.79 13.77 -8.26
C TRP A 27 -3.70 13.03 -7.50
N TYR A 28 -2.99 13.71 -6.62
CA TYR A 28 -1.89 13.11 -5.85
C TYR A 28 -2.38 11.99 -4.94
N THR A 29 -3.48 12.22 -4.22
CA THR A 29 -4.14 11.20 -3.40
C THR A 29 -4.60 10.03 -4.27
N ALA A 30 -5.21 10.31 -5.42
CA ALA A 30 -5.71 9.28 -6.32
C ALA A 30 -4.59 8.37 -6.86
N MET A 31 -3.44 8.95 -7.24
CA MET A 31 -2.26 8.19 -7.67
C MET A 31 -1.70 7.34 -6.52
N GLY A 32 -1.54 7.93 -5.34
CA GLY A 32 -0.99 7.22 -4.19
C GLY A 32 -1.86 6.05 -3.72
N LEU A 33 -3.18 6.16 -3.86
CA LEU A 33 -4.10 5.08 -3.51
C LEU A 33 -3.97 3.85 -4.42
N GLN A 34 -3.35 3.95 -5.60
CA GLN A 34 -3.09 2.77 -6.43
C GLN A 34 -2.08 1.82 -5.81
N ALA A 35 -1.15 2.34 -5.00
CA ALA A 35 -0.14 1.54 -4.32
C ALA A 35 -0.71 0.50 -3.33
N VAL A 36 -1.96 0.66 -2.84
CA VAL A 36 -2.61 -0.33 -1.94
C VAL A 36 -2.82 -1.69 -2.60
N ASP A 37 -2.92 -1.70 -3.93
CA ASP A 37 -3.07 -2.90 -4.74
C ASP A 37 -1.79 -3.18 -5.58
N GLY A 38 -0.68 -2.50 -5.24
CA GLY A 38 0.62 -2.65 -5.92
C GLY A 38 0.60 -2.18 -7.38
N LEU A 39 -0.23 -1.18 -7.68
CA LEU A 39 -0.36 -0.58 -8.99
C LEU A 39 0.46 0.72 -9.07
N GLU A 40 0.98 1.02 -10.27
CA GLU A 40 1.71 2.25 -10.57
C GLU A 40 1.07 2.95 -11.76
N THR A 41 0.96 4.28 -11.68
CA THR A 41 0.41 5.12 -12.74
C THR A 41 1.45 5.44 -13.81
N SER A 42 1.00 5.65 -15.04
CA SER A 42 1.86 5.98 -16.17
C SER A 42 2.35 7.45 -16.14
N GLU A 43 3.43 7.74 -16.87
CA GLU A 43 3.87 9.12 -17.11
C GLU A 43 2.86 9.88 -17.98
N HIS A 44 2.13 9.18 -18.85
CA HIS A 44 1.06 9.78 -19.65
C HIS A 44 -0.05 10.37 -18.76
N LEU A 45 -0.50 9.60 -17.75
CA LEU A 45 -1.47 10.08 -16.78
C LEU A 45 -0.97 11.34 -16.05
N LYS A 46 0.30 11.37 -15.64
CA LYS A 46 0.87 12.53 -14.95
C LYS A 46 0.83 13.79 -15.82
N GLY A 47 1.05 13.64 -17.12
CA GLY A 47 0.90 14.74 -18.10
C GLY A 47 -0.55 15.26 -18.15
N ILE A 48 -1.52 14.37 -18.25
CA ILE A 48 -2.95 14.71 -18.28
C ILE A 48 -3.37 15.39 -16.96
N ALA A 49 -2.94 14.84 -15.82
CA ALA A 49 -3.22 15.41 -14.50
C ALA A 49 -2.69 16.84 -14.38
N LYS A 50 -1.46 17.06 -14.85
CA LYS A 50 -0.83 18.40 -14.89
C LYS A 50 -1.64 19.38 -15.74
N ASP A 51 -2.05 18.99 -16.94
CA ASP A 51 -2.85 19.84 -17.82
C ASP A 51 -4.22 20.16 -17.20
N ASN A 52 -4.82 19.23 -16.46
CA ASN A 52 -6.05 19.50 -15.72
C ASN A 52 -5.82 20.47 -14.54
N ILE A 53 -4.75 20.31 -13.75
CA ILE A 53 -4.42 21.20 -12.63
C ILE A 53 -4.11 22.60 -13.16
N ASP A 54 -3.42 22.72 -14.29
CA ASP A 54 -3.13 24.00 -14.97
C ASP A 54 -4.37 24.67 -15.57
N GLY A 55 -5.52 23.98 -15.59
CA GLY A 55 -6.77 24.49 -16.15
C GLY A 55 -6.85 24.46 -17.69
N LYS A 56 -5.93 23.73 -18.36
CA LYS A 56 -5.94 23.58 -19.82
C LYS A 56 -7.05 22.64 -20.29
N ILE A 57 -7.40 21.66 -19.47
CA ILE A 57 -8.47 20.69 -19.71
C ILE A 57 -9.30 20.51 -18.43
N THR A 58 -10.58 20.16 -18.62
CA THR A 58 -11.47 19.81 -17.50
C THR A 58 -11.21 18.38 -17.01
N LEU A 59 -11.70 18.02 -15.80
CA LEU A 59 -11.66 16.64 -15.29
C LEU A 59 -12.39 15.65 -16.22
N SER A 60 -13.47 16.08 -16.88
CA SER A 60 -14.20 15.26 -17.85
C SER A 60 -13.34 14.97 -19.08
N GLU A 61 -12.66 15.98 -19.62
CA GLU A 61 -11.73 15.81 -20.74
C GLU A 61 -10.53 14.96 -20.35
N ALA A 62 -9.97 15.15 -19.15
CA ALA A 62 -8.88 14.33 -18.64
C ALA A 62 -9.26 12.84 -18.60
N ASN A 63 -10.42 12.48 -18.04
CA ASN A 63 -10.90 11.10 -18.01
C ASN A 63 -11.13 10.54 -19.41
N LYS A 64 -11.68 11.35 -20.34
CA LYS A 64 -11.86 10.94 -21.73
C LYS A 64 -10.52 10.68 -22.44
N LEU A 65 -9.53 11.53 -22.22
CA LEU A 65 -8.17 11.33 -22.78
C LEU A 65 -7.53 10.03 -22.27
N ILE A 66 -7.69 9.73 -20.98
CA ILE A 66 -7.21 8.46 -20.39
C ILE A 66 -7.91 7.27 -21.07
N GLU A 67 -9.24 7.29 -21.20
CA GLU A 67 -10.00 6.22 -21.82
C GLU A 67 -9.59 6.01 -23.29
N THR A 68 -9.52 7.08 -24.09
CA THR A 68 -9.13 7.03 -25.50
C THR A 68 -7.71 6.48 -25.69
N TYR A 69 -6.76 6.86 -24.83
CA TYR A 69 -5.39 6.36 -24.90
C TYR A 69 -5.33 4.83 -24.81
N TYR A 70 -6.13 4.24 -23.91
CA TYR A 70 -6.15 2.79 -23.73
C TYR A 70 -7.07 2.04 -24.72
N GLU A 71 -8.01 2.71 -25.37
CA GLU A 71 -8.80 2.14 -26.48
C GLU A 71 -7.94 1.91 -27.73
N GLU A 72 -6.96 2.80 -27.95
CA GLU A 72 -6.04 2.73 -29.11
C GLU A 72 -4.84 1.80 -28.85
N SER A 73 -4.55 1.45 -27.62
CA SER A 73 -3.41 0.61 -27.22
C SER A 73 -3.73 -0.87 -27.35
N LEU A 74 -2.98 -1.59 -28.17
CA LEU A 74 -3.11 -3.05 -28.39
C LEU A 74 -2.24 -3.89 -27.42
N ASP A 75 -1.54 -3.29 -26.48
CA ASP A 75 -0.55 -3.97 -25.66
C ASP A 75 -1.18 -4.53 -24.37
N ARG A 76 -1.12 -5.86 -24.19
CA ARG A 76 -1.72 -6.59 -23.05
C ARG A 76 -0.96 -6.40 -21.73
N ASP A 77 0.30 -5.99 -21.75
CA ASP A 77 1.06 -5.69 -20.52
C ASP A 77 0.57 -4.39 -19.84
N SER A 78 -0.32 -3.66 -20.51
CA SER A 78 -0.91 -2.40 -20.04
C SER A 78 -2.12 -2.56 -19.11
N ASP A 79 -2.70 -3.76 -18.92
CA ASP A 79 -3.96 -3.92 -18.16
C ASP A 79 -3.89 -3.37 -16.72
N ARG A 80 -2.80 -3.61 -16.01
CA ARG A 80 -2.61 -3.09 -14.66
C ARG A 80 -2.36 -1.59 -14.65
N THR A 81 -1.62 -1.06 -15.61
CA THR A 81 -1.39 0.38 -15.76
C THR A 81 -2.67 1.08 -16.21
N ARG A 82 -3.42 0.46 -17.11
CA ARG A 82 -4.75 0.93 -17.51
C ARG A 82 -5.70 1.03 -16.32
N GLU A 83 -5.75 0.00 -15.46
CA GLU A 83 -6.52 0.04 -14.21
C GLU A 83 -6.07 1.21 -13.36
N ALA A 84 -4.77 1.35 -13.09
CA ALA A 84 -4.21 2.40 -12.26
C ALA A 84 -4.60 3.79 -12.78
N ASP A 85 -4.40 4.05 -14.06
CA ASP A 85 -4.64 5.35 -14.66
C ASP A 85 -6.13 5.69 -14.70
N THR A 86 -6.97 4.76 -15.17
CA THR A 86 -8.42 4.96 -15.26
C THR A 86 -9.04 5.21 -13.88
N VAL A 87 -8.66 4.37 -12.89
CA VAL A 87 -9.19 4.52 -11.53
C VAL A 87 -8.66 5.79 -10.87
N THR A 88 -7.42 6.20 -11.16
CA THR A 88 -6.87 7.47 -10.67
C THR A 88 -7.67 8.67 -11.17
N GLY A 89 -7.94 8.77 -12.47
CA GLY A 89 -8.75 9.87 -13.02
C GLY A 89 -10.14 9.94 -12.39
N ARG A 90 -10.76 8.79 -12.16
CA ARG A 90 -12.09 8.69 -11.53
C ARG A 90 -12.06 9.03 -10.04
N ILE A 91 -11.04 8.64 -9.29
CA ILE A 91 -10.86 9.06 -7.88
C ILE A 91 -10.67 10.56 -7.81
N ALA A 92 -9.82 11.14 -8.67
CA ALA A 92 -9.62 12.59 -8.71
C ALA A 92 -10.92 13.33 -8.97
N ALA A 93 -11.77 12.85 -9.88
CA ALA A 93 -13.08 13.41 -10.14
C ALA A 93 -14.01 13.31 -8.91
N VAL A 94 -14.10 12.12 -8.26
CA VAL A 94 -14.94 11.93 -7.07
C VAL A 94 -14.48 12.81 -5.90
N LEU A 95 -13.16 12.95 -5.69
CA LEU A 95 -12.61 13.77 -4.61
C LEU A 95 -12.75 15.29 -4.87
N SER A 96 -12.88 15.70 -6.12
CA SER A 96 -13.10 17.11 -6.50
C SER A 96 -14.56 17.55 -6.42
N GLU A 97 -15.51 16.62 -6.27
CA GLU A 97 -16.92 16.91 -6.09
C GLU A 97 -17.23 17.26 -4.63
N ASN A 98 -18.00 18.32 -4.39
CA ASN A 98 -18.46 18.68 -3.05
C ASN A 98 -19.62 17.78 -2.57
N ALA A 99 -20.46 17.29 -3.51
CA ALA A 99 -21.61 16.46 -3.18
C ALA A 99 -21.18 15.14 -2.52
N PHE A 100 -21.77 14.85 -1.36
CA PHE A 100 -21.58 13.61 -0.62
C PHE A 100 -22.81 13.30 0.21
N THR A 101 -23.23 12.05 0.23
CA THR A 101 -24.29 11.55 1.10
C THR A 101 -23.75 10.38 1.89
N PHE A 102 -23.76 10.48 3.21
CA PHE A 102 -23.32 9.38 4.08
C PHE A 102 -24.36 8.27 4.07
N SER A 103 -24.17 7.27 3.19
CA SER A 103 -25.14 6.19 2.98
C SER A 103 -24.52 4.98 2.29
N VAL A 104 -25.14 3.80 2.46
CA VAL A 104 -24.74 2.56 1.75
C VAL A 104 -24.84 2.72 0.22
N PRO A 105 -25.90 3.31 -0.37
CA PRO A 105 -25.93 3.57 -1.80
C PRO A 105 -24.76 4.43 -2.29
N GLN A 106 -24.31 5.42 -1.51
CA GLN A 106 -23.14 6.24 -1.86
C GLN A 106 -21.86 5.41 -1.83
N TYR A 107 -21.66 4.56 -0.82
CA TYR A 107 -20.50 3.66 -0.74
C TYR A 107 -20.41 2.72 -1.95
N ILE A 108 -21.53 2.08 -2.29
CA ILE A 108 -21.65 1.22 -3.49
C ILE A 108 -21.46 2.03 -4.77
N GLY A 109 -22.04 3.23 -4.82
CA GLY A 109 -21.94 4.15 -5.96
C GLY A 109 -20.51 4.59 -6.24
N ILE A 110 -19.71 4.86 -5.20
CA ILE A 110 -18.28 5.16 -5.33
C ILE A 110 -17.57 3.96 -5.98
N HIS A 111 -17.72 2.73 -5.44
CA HIS A 111 -17.12 1.55 -6.05
C HIS A 111 -17.52 1.38 -7.52
N LYS A 112 -18.79 1.54 -7.83
CA LYS A 112 -19.29 1.46 -9.21
C LYS A 112 -18.61 2.49 -10.12
N ARG A 113 -18.52 3.74 -9.68
CA ARG A 113 -17.89 4.82 -10.46
C ARG A 113 -16.40 4.56 -10.71
N LEU A 114 -15.70 4.10 -9.70
CA LEU A 114 -14.25 3.85 -9.79
C LEU A 114 -13.94 2.71 -10.77
N PHE A 115 -14.74 1.64 -10.76
CA PHE A 115 -14.36 0.37 -11.39
C PHE A 115 -15.23 -0.06 -12.57
N THR A 116 -16.21 0.73 -13.01
CA THR A 116 -16.98 0.44 -14.23
C THR A 116 -16.04 0.28 -15.43
N GLY A 117 -16.17 -0.84 -16.18
CA GLY A 117 -15.30 -1.16 -17.32
C GLY A 117 -13.91 -1.70 -16.94
N ILE A 118 -13.55 -1.71 -15.64
CA ILE A 118 -12.36 -2.36 -15.10
C ILE A 118 -12.74 -3.73 -14.52
N PHE A 119 -13.72 -3.77 -13.61
CA PHE A 119 -14.22 -5.00 -13.03
C PHE A 119 -15.65 -5.30 -13.48
N SER A 120 -15.92 -6.54 -13.87
CA SER A 120 -17.28 -6.98 -14.25
C SER A 120 -18.30 -6.88 -13.11
N HIS A 121 -17.81 -6.84 -11.87
CA HIS A 121 -18.58 -6.73 -10.63
C HIS A 121 -18.60 -5.32 -10.04
N ALA A 122 -18.25 -4.29 -10.81
CA ALA A 122 -18.27 -2.90 -10.35
C ALA A 122 -19.64 -2.49 -9.76
N GLY A 123 -19.63 -2.07 -8.46
CA GLY A 123 -20.85 -1.70 -7.74
C GLY A 123 -21.73 -2.88 -7.30
N LYS A 124 -21.26 -4.13 -7.42
CA LYS A 124 -21.98 -5.31 -6.93
C LYS A 124 -21.35 -5.83 -5.66
N ILE A 125 -22.16 -6.00 -4.63
CA ILE A 125 -21.75 -6.70 -3.40
C ILE A 125 -21.47 -8.16 -3.78
N ARG A 126 -20.33 -8.71 -3.29
CA ARG A 126 -19.96 -10.11 -3.54
C ARG A 126 -20.95 -11.09 -2.88
N ASP A 127 -21.12 -12.25 -3.48
CA ASP A 127 -21.96 -13.34 -3.03
C ASP A 127 -21.16 -14.58 -2.59
N TYR A 128 -19.84 -14.43 -2.42
CA TYR A 128 -18.90 -15.48 -1.98
C TYR A 128 -17.97 -14.98 -0.88
N ASN A 129 -17.53 -15.90 -0.03
CA ASN A 129 -16.56 -15.59 1.01
C ASN A 129 -15.15 -15.47 0.44
N ILE A 130 -14.33 -14.59 1.01
CA ILE A 130 -12.96 -14.33 0.58
C ILE A 130 -11.97 -14.50 1.73
N SER A 131 -10.73 -14.80 1.36
CA SER A 131 -9.57 -14.81 2.23
C SER A 131 -8.40 -14.23 1.45
N LYS A 132 -7.60 -13.39 2.10
CA LYS A 132 -6.42 -12.74 1.48
C LYS A 132 -5.23 -12.95 2.40
N ARG A 133 -4.10 -13.38 1.86
CA ARG A 133 -2.85 -13.42 2.60
C ARG A 133 -2.32 -12.02 2.81
N GLU A 134 -2.12 -11.64 4.07
CA GLU A 134 -1.64 -10.32 4.43
C GLU A 134 -0.19 -10.40 4.92
N TRP A 135 0.69 -9.64 4.26
CA TRP A 135 2.10 -9.56 4.64
C TRP A 135 2.28 -9.19 6.12
N VAL A 136 1.57 -8.17 6.57
CA VAL A 136 1.67 -7.66 7.95
C VAL A 136 1.25 -8.69 9.02
N LEU A 137 0.54 -9.75 8.60
CA LEU A 137 0.08 -10.86 9.43
C LEU A 137 0.89 -12.14 9.25
N ASP A 138 2.09 -12.06 8.64
CA ASP A 138 2.91 -13.24 8.34
C ASP A 138 2.17 -14.27 7.46
N GLY A 139 1.40 -13.78 6.48
CA GLY A 139 0.63 -14.59 5.55
C GLY A 139 -0.73 -15.07 6.06
N ALA A 140 -1.14 -14.73 7.28
CA ALA A 140 -2.50 -14.97 7.76
C ALA A 140 -3.50 -14.00 7.10
N SER A 141 -4.80 -14.26 7.31
CA SER A 141 -5.91 -13.47 6.74
C SER A 141 -6.75 -12.83 7.84
N VAL A 142 -7.28 -11.66 7.56
CA VAL A 142 -8.39 -11.09 8.33
C VAL A 142 -9.66 -11.92 8.11
N HIS A 143 -10.52 -12.02 9.10
CA HIS A 143 -11.87 -12.53 8.94
C HIS A 143 -12.76 -11.42 8.37
N TYR A 144 -13.03 -11.51 7.08
CA TYR A 144 -13.93 -10.58 6.38
C TYR A 144 -15.39 -10.92 6.61
N GLY A 145 -16.28 -9.96 6.35
CA GLY A 145 -17.73 -10.16 6.49
C GLY A 145 -18.24 -11.37 5.70
N ASN A 146 -19.21 -12.09 6.28
CA ASN A 146 -19.86 -13.21 5.61
C ASN A 146 -20.67 -12.71 4.39
N ALA A 147 -20.52 -13.38 3.25
CA ALA A 147 -21.15 -12.97 2.00
C ALA A 147 -22.67 -12.81 2.09
N LEU A 148 -23.34 -13.62 2.93
CA LEU A 148 -24.79 -13.57 3.12
C LEU A 148 -25.28 -12.36 3.94
N GLU A 149 -24.38 -11.69 4.67
CA GLU A 149 -24.73 -10.65 5.65
C GLU A 149 -24.15 -9.26 5.26
N LEU A 150 -23.39 -9.17 4.16
CA LEU A 150 -22.63 -7.95 3.80
C LEU A 150 -23.50 -6.69 3.70
N ARG A 151 -24.72 -6.82 3.16
CA ARG A 151 -25.64 -5.71 3.06
C ARG A 151 -26.11 -5.23 4.43
N GLU A 152 -26.45 -6.17 5.30
CA GLU A 152 -26.92 -5.88 6.65
C GLU A 152 -25.79 -5.28 7.50
N LEU A 153 -24.55 -5.77 7.34
CA LEU A 153 -23.37 -5.23 8.02
C LEU A 153 -23.10 -3.78 7.58
N LEU A 154 -23.19 -3.47 6.29
CA LEU A 154 -23.05 -2.11 5.78
C LEU A 154 -24.14 -1.18 6.33
N ASP A 155 -25.40 -1.62 6.28
CA ASP A 155 -26.53 -0.84 6.79
C ASP A 155 -26.41 -0.61 8.30
N TYR A 156 -25.95 -1.62 9.05
CA TYR A 156 -25.72 -1.53 10.50
C TYR A 156 -24.59 -0.55 10.84
N ASP A 157 -23.40 -0.72 10.26
CA ASP A 157 -22.23 0.09 10.61
C ASP A 157 -22.41 1.57 10.21
N LEU A 158 -23.01 1.84 9.04
CA LEU A 158 -23.25 3.22 8.65
C LEU A 158 -24.38 3.87 9.48
N ARG A 159 -25.38 3.11 9.92
CA ARG A 159 -26.40 3.62 10.83
C ARG A 159 -25.81 3.96 12.20
N MET A 160 -25.02 3.05 12.78
CA MET A 160 -24.38 3.28 14.08
C MET A 160 -23.47 4.49 14.05
N GLU A 161 -22.73 4.69 12.94
CA GLU A 161 -21.88 5.87 12.76
C GLU A 161 -22.70 7.15 12.61
N LYS A 162 -23.83 7.11 11.90
CA LYS A 162 -24.72 8.26 11.73
C LYS A 162 -25.38 8.69 13.03
N GLU A 163 -25.63 7.76 13.94
CA GLU A 163 -26.26 7.96 15.25
C GLU A 163 -25.20 8.34 16.31
N TYR A 164 -23.91 8.23 16.00
CA TYR A 164 -22.84 8.56 16.95
C TYR A 164 -22.71 10.07 17.15
N GLU A 165 -22.74 10.48 18.40
CA GLU A 165 -22.52 11.87 18.80
C GLU A 165 -21.03 12.09 19.10
N TYR A 166 -20.38 12.85 18.24
CA TYR A 166 -18.98 13.19 18.42
C TYR A 166 -18.75 14.10 19.62
N PRO A 167 -17.71 13.84 20.44
CA PRO A 167 -17.37 14.70 21.56
C PRO A 167 -16.99 16.10 21.08
N LEU A 168 -17.40 17.12 21.85
CA LEU A 168 -17.08 18.52 21.57
C LEU A 168 -15.69 18.93 22.04
N ASP A 169 -15.01 18.07 22.80
CA ASP A 169 -13.76 18.36 23.49
C ASP A 169 -12.51 18.40 22.59
N GLY A 170 -12.69 18.18 21.29
CA GLY A 170 -11.64 18.33 20.29
C GLY A 170 -11.39 17.10 19.42
N VAL A 171 -10.58 17.33 18.38
CA VAL A 171 -10.29 16.31 17.34
C VAL A 171 -9.61 15.07 17.92
N SER A 172 -8.77 15.24 18.94
CA SER A 172 -8.05 14.11 19.57
C SER A 172 -8.99 13.03 20.09
N GLU A 173 -10.14 13.44 20.67
CA GLU A 173 -11.14 12.52 21.24
C GLU A 173 -11.97 11.81 20.18
N MET A 174 -12.05 12.37 18.96
CA MET A 174 -12.75 11.76 17.82
C MET A 174 -11.94 10.66 17.15
N ILE A 175 -10.61 10.74 17.21
CA ILE A 175 -9.70 9.87 16.45
C ILE A 175 -9.89 8.38 16.74
N PRO A 176 -9.97 7.90 18.00
CA PRO A 176 -10.17 6.47 18.28
C PRO A 176 -11.47 5.93 17.69
N HIS A 177 -12.55 6.72 17.73
CA HIS A 177 -13.83 6.32 17.12
C HIS A 177 -13.73 6.26 15.58
N LEU A 178 -13.17 7.31 14.95
CA LEU A 178 -12.95 7.35 13.49
C LEU A 178 -12.08 6.20 13.00
N ALA A 179 -11.02 5.86 13.75
CA ALA A 179 -10.16 4.72 13.45
C ALA A 179 -10.94 3.39 13.50
N LYS A 180 -11.74 3.20 14.54
CA LYS A 180 -12.58 2.02 14.70
C LYS A 180 -13.66 1.93 13.62
N PHE A 181 -14.32 3.04 13.30
CA PHE A 181 -15.33 3.09 12.25
C PHE A 181 -14.75 2.68 10.89
N VAL A 182 -13.66 3.32 10.44
CA VAL A 182 -13.08 3.01 9.12
C VAL A 182 -12.53 1.59 9.06
N ALA A 183 -11.97 1.07 10.17
CA ALA A 183 -11.51 -0.32 10.26
C ALA A 183 -12.65 -1.30 10.06
N ARG A 184 -13.78 -1.13 10.75
CA ARG A 184 -14.98 -1.99 10.64
C ARG A 184 -15.58 -1.91 9.24
N LEU A 185 -15.77 -0.72 8.69
CA LEU A 185 -16.27 -0.53 7.32
C LEU A 185 -15.38 -1.28 6.30
N TRP A 186 -14.06 -1.20 6.44
CA TRP A 186 -13.14 -1.92 5.58
C TRP A 186 -13.21 -3.44 5.77
N GLN A 187 -13.38 -3.93 7.00
CA GLN A 187 -13.48 -5.36 7.34
C GLN A 187 -14.68 -6.05 6.67
N ILE A 188 -15.78 -5.35 6.49
CA ILE A 188 -16.95 -5.88 5.76
C ILE A 188 -16.49 -6.39 4.40
N HIS A 189 -15.58 -5.70 3.74
CA HIS A 189 -14.96 -6.11 2.46
C HIS A 189 -16.03 -6.50 1.43
N ALA A 190 -16.95 -5.56 1.18
CA ALA A 190 -18.21 -5.80 0.47
C ALA A 190 -18.05 -6.20 -1.00
N PHE A 191 -16.90 -5.92 -1.61
CA PHE A 191 -16.65 -6.16 -3.04
C PHE A 191 -15.58 -7.24 -3.26
N GLY A 192 -15.55 -7.82 -4.46
CA GLY A 192 -14.51 -8.77 -4.85
C GLY A 192 -13.11 -8.16 -4.86
N GLU A 193 -12.97 -6.96 -5.42
CA GLU A 193 -11.73 -6.18 -5.47
C GLU A 193 -12.02 -4.69 -5.25
N GLY A 194 -10.98 -3.85 -5.04
CA GLY A 194 -11.12 -2.39 -4.90
C GLY A 194 -11.65 -1.89 -3.56
N ASN A 195 -11.78 -2.77 -2.54
CA ASN A 195 -12.33 -2.39 -1.24
C ASN A 195 -11.54 -1.28 -0.54
N THR A 196 -10.22 -1.36 -0.50
CA THR A 196 -9.38 -0.35 0.18
C THR A 196 -9.49 1.01 -0.49
N ARG A 197 -9.43 1.08 -1.82
CA ARG A 197 -9.58 2.34 -2.58
C ARG A 197 -10.96 2.95 -2.36
N THR A 198 -12.02 2.14 -2.42
CA THR A 198 -13.40 2.59 -2.15
C THR A 198 -13.55 3.13 -0.74
N THR A 199 -13.07 2.38 0.26
CA THR A 199 -13.14 2.79 1.67
C THR A 199 -12.37 4.08 1.91
N ALA A 200 -11.16 4.23 1.36
CA ALA A 200 -10.37 5.44 1.50
C ALA A 200 -11.09 6.66 0.89
N VAL A 201 -11.61 6.55 -0.33
CA VAL A 201 -12.33 7.64 -1.00
C VAL A 201 -13.60 8.02 -0.24
N PHE A 202 -14.39 7.04 0.21
CA PHE A 202 -15.58 7.27 1.02
C PHE A 202 -15.23 7.95 2.33
N PHE A 203 -14.19 7.48 3.01
CA PHE A 203 -13.75 8.02 4.29
C PHE A 203 -13.20 9.44 4.18
N ILE A 204 -12.43 9.76 3.15
CA ILE A 204 -11.97 11.13 2.86
C ILE A 204 -13.19 12.07 2.70
N LYS A 205 -14.19 11.66 1.91
CA LYS A 205 -15.40 12.47 1.72
C LYS A 205 -16.21 12.60 3.01
N TYR A 206 -16.27 11.54 3.81
CA TYR A 206 -16.92 11.57 5.12
C TYR A 206 -16.22 12.55 6.07
N LEU A 207 -14.89 12.47 6.20
CA LEU A 207 -14.12 13.42 7.01
C LEU A 207 -14.34 14.88 6.58
N ARG A 208 -14.38 15.13 5.26
CA ARG A 208 -14.70 16.47 4.73
C ARG A 208 -16.13 16.92 5.09
N SER A 209 -17.09 16.00 5.11
CA SER A 209 -18.49 16.32 5.51
C SER A 209 -18.61 16.62 7.02
N LEU A 210 -17.66 16.14 7.85
CA LEU A 210 -17.52 16.50 9.25
C LEU A 210 -16.76 17.84 9.46
N GLY A 211 -16.33 18.50 8.38
CA GLY A 211 -15.64 19.78 8.42
C GLY A 211 -14.12 19.69 8.47
N PHE A 212 -13.52 18.50 8.38
CA PHE A 212 -12.07 18.35 8.36
C PHE A 212 -11.47 18.74 7.01
N ASN A 213 -10.36 19.46 7.06
CA ASN A 213 -9.57 19.74 5.87
C ASN A 213 -8.63 18.56 5.57
N VAL A 214 -9.11 17.63 4.77
CA VAL A 214 -8.33 16.45 4.32
C VAL A 214 -7.70 16.76 2.96
N THR A 215 -6.67 17.61 2.97
CA THR A 215 -5.95 18.08 1.77
C THR A 215 -4.45 17.92 1.90
N ASN A 216 -3.97 17.15 2.87
CA ASN A 216 -2.55 16.83 2.97
C ASN A 216 -2.22 15.60 2.12
N ASP A 217 -0.93 15.42 1.86
CA ASP A 217 -0.40 14.34 1.02
C ASP A 217 -0.29 12.97 1.73
N LEU A 218 -0.92 12.83 2.90
CA LEU A 218 -0.71 11.68 3.76
C LEU A 218 -1.21 10.37 3.13
N PHE A 219 -2.41 10.38 2.53
CA PHE A 219 -2.92 9.22 1.80
C PHE A 219 -2.05 8.87 0.61
N ALA A 220 -1.52 9.87 -0.10
CA ALA A 220 -0.65 9.66 -1.23
C ALA A 220 0.65 8.97 -0.84
N LYS A 221 1.30 9.43 0.23
CA LYS A 221 2.60 8.92 0.67
C LYS A 221 2.51 7.64 1.50
N ASN A 222 1.38 7.43 2.20
CA ASN A 222 1.23 6.39 3.21
C ASN A 222 0.01 5.48 2.99
N SER A 223 -0.46 5.34 1.73
CA SER A 223 -1.61 4.50 1.39
C SER A 223 -1.39 3.03 1.78
N TRP A 224 -0.17 2.51 1.58
CA TRP A 224 0.20 1.16 2.00
C TRP A 224 0.22 1.00 3.53
N TYR A 225 0.68 2.03 4.26
CA TYR A 225 0.58 2.05 5.72
C TYR A 225 -0.88 2.06 6.17
N PHE A 226 -1.72 2.91 5.59
CA PHE A 226 -3.15 2.96 5.89
C PHE A 226 -3.82 1.60 5.68
N ARG A 227 -3.55 0.92 4.54
CA ARG A 227 -4.06 -0.42 4.28
C ARG A 227 -3.61 -1.43 5.35
N ASN A 228 -2.33 -1.46 5.69
CA ASN A 228 -1.80 -2.37 6.71
C ASN A 228 -2.34 -2.06 8.11
N ALA A 229 -2.58 -0.79 8.43
CA ALA A 229 -3.21 -0.39 9.68
C ALA A 229 -4.68 -0.88 9.77
N LEU A 230 -5.43 -0.85 8.66
CA LEU A 230 -6.76 -1.48 8.58
C LEU A 230 -6.69 -2.99 8.83
N VAL A 231 -5.71 -3.68 8.27
CA VAL A 231 -5.48 -5.11 8.52
C VAL A 231 -5.22 -5.37 10.00
N ARG A 232 -4.31 -4.60 10.63
CA ARG A 232 -3.96 -4.76 12.05
C ARG A 232 -5.12 -4.45 13.00
N ALA A 233 -5.98 -3.53 12.64
CA ALA A 233 -7.17 -3.18 13.41
C ALA A 233 -8.26 -4.27 13.42
N ASN A 234 -8.13 -5.30 12.58
CA ASN A 234 -9.13 -6.34 12.37
C ASN A 234 -8.56 -7.77 12.50
N TYR A 235 -7.42 -7.94 13.17
CA TYR A 235 -6.80 -9.25 13.31
C TYR A 235 -6.49 -9.63 14.74
N ASN A 236 -7.00 -10.81 15.15
CA ASN A 236 -6.71 -11.46 16.42
C ASN A 236 -6.14 -12.85 16.19
N ASP A 237 -5.06 -13.20 16.89
CA ASP A 237 -4.57 -14.57 17.05
C ASP A 237 -4.18 -14.78 18.52
N TYR A 238 -5.15 -15.27 19.30
CA TYR A 238 -4.97 -15.47 20.74
C TYR A 238 -3.94 -16.55 21.06
N THR A 239 -3.64 -17.45 20.11
CA THR A 239 -2.63 -18.51 20.31
C THR A 239 -1.21 -17.93 20.26
N LYS A 240 -1.03 -16.79 19.60
CA LYS A 240 0.24 -16.07 19.47
C LYS A 240 0.24 -14.75 20.27
N ASP A 241 -0.75 -14.54 21.13
CA ASP A 241 -0.99 -13.29 21.87
C ASP A 241 -1.02 -12.03 20.98
N ILE A 242 -1.55 -12.19 19.77
CA ILE A 242 -1.75 -11.06 18.84
C ILE A 242 -3.17 -10.55 19.02
N ARG A 243 -3.29 -9.24 19.29
CA ARG A 243 -4.58 -8.55 19.46
C ARG A 243 -4.78 -7.53 18.32
N GLU A 244 -6.06 -7.33 17.95
CA GLU A 244 -6.44 -6.20 17.12
C GLU A 244 -6.05 -4.89 17.80
N THR A 245 -5.63 -3.91 17.01
CA THR A 245 -5.29 -2.58 17.52
C THR A 245 -5.56 -1.51 16.48
N THR A 246 -6.23 -0.42 16.91
CA THR A 246 -6.44 0.78 16.09
C THR A 246 -5.30 1.78 16.20
N GLU A 247 -4.31 1.54 17.06
CA GLU A 247 -3.20 2.47 17.34
C GLU A 247 -2.53 2.99 16.06
N TYR A 248 -2.25 2.11 15.10
CA TYR A 248 -1.62 2.52 13.83
C TYR A 248 -2.52 3.40 12.97
N LEU A 249 -3.83 3.15 12.96
CA LEU A 249 -4.80 4.03 12.31
C LEU A 249 -4.92 5.37 13.05
N GLU A 250 -4.87 5.35 14.36
CA GLU A 250 -4.90 6.57 15.17
C GLU A 250 -3.68 7.45 14.90
N LEU A 251 -2.46 6.89 14.82
CA LEU A 251 -1.27 7.63 14.41
C LEU A 251 -1.42 8.24 13.02
N PHE A 252 -1.97 7.48 12.07
CA PHE A 252 -2.26 7.99 10.73
C PHE A 252 -3.27 9.16 10.77
N LEU A 253 -4.36 9.02 11.53
CA LEU A 253 -5.39 10.05 11.65
C LEU A 253 -4.90 11.29 12.41
N ARG A 254 -4.04 11.15 13.43
CA ARG A 254 -3.40 12.28 14.09
C ARG A 254 -2.54 13.09 13.13
N ASN A 255 -1.75 12.43 12.30
CA ASN A 255 -1.00 13.12 11.25
C ASN A 255 -1.92 13.79 10.24
N LEU A 256 -3.03 13.13 9.88
CA LEU A 256 -3.98 13.62 8.87
C LEU A 256 -4.78 14.83 9.36
N LEU A 257 -5.35 14.74 10.56
CA LEU A 257 -6.36 15.67 11.05
C LEU A 257 -5.78 16.74 11.99
N MET A 258 -4.69 16.42 12.69
CA MET A 258 -4.05 17.32 13.66
C MET A 258 -2.71 17.87 13.17
N GLY A 259 -2.18 17.39 12.02
CA GLY A 259 -0.90 17.81 11.49
C GLY A 259 0.30 17.33 12.32
N GLU A 260 0.13 16.27 13.11
CA GLU A 260 1.23 15.64 13.83
C GLU A 260 2.21 14.97 12.84
N SER A 261 3.41 14.62 13.33
CA SER A 261 4.48 14.02 12.53
C SER A 261 4.88 12.64 13.08
N ASN A 262 3.89 11.81 13.41
CA ASN A 262 4.15 10.44 13.85
C ASN A 262 4.80 9.63 12.74
N GLU A 263 5.73 8.77 13.11
CA GLU A 263 6.44 7.92 12.15
C GLU A 263 5.54 6.77 11.66
N LEU A 264 5.24 6.75 10.36
CA LEU A 264 4.37 5.76 9.72
C LEU A 264 5.20 4.73 8.95
N LYS A 265 5.77 3.75 9.66
CA LYS A 265 6.59 2.67 9.07
C LYS A 265 5.85 1.34 9.07
N ASN A 266 5.67 0.76 7.88
CA ASN A 266 4.97 -0.52 7.71
C ASN A 266 5.56 -1.67 8.54
N ARG A 267 6.89 -1.70 8.75
CA ARG A 267 7.55 -2.74 9.54
C ARG A 267 7.05 -2.80 10.99
N TYR A 268 6.61 -1.69 11.58
CA TYR A 268 6.10 -1.67 12.95
C TYR A 268 4.73 -2.33 13.10
N LEU A 269 4.00 -2.45 11.99
CA LEU A 269 2.69 -3.08 11.94
C LEU A 269 2.78 -4.60 11.84
N HIS A 270 3.94 -5.14 11.41
CA HIS A 270 4.12 -6.57 11.22
C HIS A 270 4.03 -7.31 12.56
N VAL A 271 3.21 -8.36 12.62
CA VAL A 271 2.92 -9.10 13.87
C VAL A 271 4.16 -9.69 14.55
N ARG A 272 5.23 -9.93 13.79
CA ARG A 272 6.51 -10.43 14.31
C ARG A 272 7.53 -9.32 14.62
N TRP A 273 7.13 -8.05 14.51
CA TRP A 273 8.10 -6.94 14.65
C TRP A 273 8.87 -6.96 15.97
N ASN A 274 8.19 -7.22 17.10
CA ASN A 274 8.85 -7.26 18.40
C ASN A 274 9.87 -8.39 18.52
N THR A 275 9.59 -9.54 17.92
CA THR A 275 10.54 -10.66 17.85
C THR A 275 11.73 -10.29 16.98
N ILE A 276 11.49 -9.75 15.78
CA ILE A 276 12.54 -9.30 14.87
C ILE A 276 13.40 -8.19 15.52
N LYS A 277 12.79 -7.26 16.24
CA LYS A 277 13.51 -6.21 16.97
C LYS A 277 14.39 -6.79 18.07
N GLN A 278 13.90 -7.75 18.84
CA GLN A 278 14.68 -8.45 19.88
C GLN A 278 15.84 -9.23 19.28
N ASP A 279 15.65 -9.90 18.13
CA ASP A 279 16.69 -10.62 17.42
C ASP A 279 17.77 -9.66 16.87
N ILE A 280 17.39 -8.45 16.47
CA ILE A 280 18.33 -7.39 16.04
C ILE A 280 19.10 -6.78 17.24
N GLU A 281 18.41 -6.56 18.37
CA GLU A 281 19.00 -5.92 19.58
C GLU A 281 19.81 -6.92 20.42
N ASN A 282 19.47 -8.21 20.39
CA ASN A 282 20.18 -9.31 21.05
C ASN A 282 20.58 -10.38 20.04
N PRO A 283 21.66 -10.18 19.30
CA PRO A 283 22.16 -11.21 18.40
C PRO A 283 22.55 -12.43 19.24
N LYS A 284 21.78 -13.53 19.14
CA LYS A 284 22.08 -14.78 19.78
C LYS A 284 23.39 -15.36 19.23
N GLN A 285 24.07 -16.19 20.03
CA GLN A 285 25.33 -16.87 19.75
C GLN A 285 25.38 -17.58 18.37
N ASP A 286 24.23 -17.89 17.76
CA ASP A 286 24.16 -18.49 16.42
C ASP A 286 24.69 -17.59 15.29
N ILE A 287 24.82 -16.27 15.54
CA ILE A 287 25.41 -15.31 14.58
C ILE A 287 26.95 -15.43 14.56
N GLU A 288 27.58 -15.93 15.64
CA GLU A 288 29.04 -16.13 15.70
C GLU A 288 29.46 -17.26 14.76
N GLU A 289 28.71 -18.38 14.70
CA GLU A 289 28.93 -19.47 13.74
C GLU A 289 28.70 -19.02 12.29
N VAL A 290 27.59 -18.32 12.04
CA VAL A 290 27.28 -17.78 10.69
C VAL A 290 28.31 -16.73 10.27
N LYS A 291 28.84 -15.91 11.18
CA LYS A 291 29.94 -14.98 10.89
C LYS A 291 31.23 -15.70 10.51
N GLN A 292 31.51 -16.84 11.15
CA GLN A 292 32.68 -17.64 10.86
C GLN A 292 32.58 -18.28 9.47
N ASP A 293 31.41 -18.83 9.11
CA ASP A 293 31.13 -19.37 7.77
C ASP A 293 31.17 -18.27 6.68
N ILE A 294 30.71 -17.06 6.99
CA ILE A 294 30.76 -15.90 6.06
C ILE A 294 32.19 -15.37 5.92
N GLU A 295 33.02 -15.40 6.99
CA GLU A 295 34.40 -14.97 6.95
C GLU A 295 35.27 -15.96 6.15
N GLU A 296 35.01 -17.26 6.22
CA GLU A 296 35.63 -18.29 5.37
C GLU A 296 35.23 -18.09 3.89
N VAL A 297 33.95 -17.80 3.60
CA VAL A 297 33.49 -17.50 2.23
C VAL A 297 34.11 -16.21 1.70
N LYS A 298 34.39 -15.20 2.53
CA LYS A 298 35.08 -13.96 2.13
C LYS A 298 36.53 -14.18 1.75
N GLN A 299 37.23 -15.09 2.43
CA GLN A 299 38.63 -15.45 2.13
C GLN A 299 38.74 -16.21 0.81
N ASP A 300 37.76 -17.05 0.47
CA ASP A 300 37.79 -17.87 -0.75
C ASP A 300 37.44 -17.10 -2.04
N ILE A 301 36.70 -16.00 -1.94
CA ILE A 301 36.20 -15.29 -3.15
C ILE A 301 37.10 -14.14 -3.63
N GLY A 302 38.07 -13.67 -2.82
CA GLY A 302 39.07 -12.67 -3.23
C GLY A 302 38.47 -11.33 -3.76
N LEU A 303 37.24 -10.98 -3.38
CA LEU A 303 36.49 -9.85 -3.91
C LEU A 303 36.59 -8.62 -3.01
N HIS A 304 37.46 -7.70 -3.38
CA HIS A 304 37.50 -6.33 -2.86
C HIS A 304 36.39 -5.46 -3.52
N ILE A 305 35.14 -5.69 -3.18
CA ILE A 305 34.04 -4.78 -3.53
C ILE A 305 33.50 -4.21 -2.21
N GLU A 306 33.63 -2.90 -2.03
CA GLU A 306 33.04 -2.19 -0.89
C GLU A 306 31.51 -2.15 -1.04
N LEU A 307 30.84 -3.07 -0.38
CA LEU A 307 29.38 -3.05 -0.19
C LEU A 307 29.04 -2.17 1.02
N SER A 308 27.96 -1.37 0.88
CA SER A 308 27.41 -0.66 2.03
C SER A 308 26.96 -1.65 3.11
N ALA A 309 27.10 -1.28 4.39
CA ALA A 309 26.69 -2.12 5.54
C ALA A 309 25.24 -2.63 5.39
N LYS A 310 24.33 -1.79 4.89
CA LYS A 310 22.92 -2.14 4.62
C LYS A 310 22.79 -3.23 3.55
N THR A 311 23.59 -3.18 2.48
CA THR A 311 23.53 -4.20 1.42
C THR A 311 24.05 -5.53 1.92
N LYS A 312 25.12 -5.54 2.74
CA LYS A 312 25.65 -6.74 3.38
C LYS A 312 24.59 -7.40 4.26
N GLN A 313 23.97 -6.62 5.15
CA GLN A 313 22.89 -7.08 6.02
C GLN A 313 21.70 -7.68 5.26
N HIS A 314 21.29 -7.07 4.17
CA HIS A 314 20.19 -7.59 3.34
C HIS A 314 20.55 -8.95 2.71
N ILE A 315 21.78 -9.13 2.24
CA ILE A 315 22.26 -10.41 1.68
C ILE A 315 22.31 -11.49 2.76
N GLU A 316 22.78 -11.15 3.95
CA GLU A 316 22.83 -12.05 5.10
C GLU A 316 21.44 -12.55 5.52
N ILE A 317 20.47 -11.65 5.61
CA ILE A 317 19.07 -12.01 5.93
C ILE A 317 18.51 -12.98 4.87
N LEU A 318 18.73 -12.70 3.59
CA LEU A 318 18.25 -13.57 2.51
C LEU A 318 18.95 -14.93 2.53
N PHE A 319 20.25 -14.97 2.81
CA PHE A 319 20.98 -16.23 2.91
C PHE A 319 20.52 -17.07 4.10
N THR A 320 20.26 -16.45 5.24
CA THR A 320 19.73 -17.13 6.44
C THR A 320 18.38 -17.79 6.16
N GLU A 321 17.49 -17.12 5.38
CA GLU A 321 16.16 -17.66 5.08
C GLU A 321 16.16 -18.75 4.00
N PHE A 322 16.97 -18.58 2.94
CA PHE A 322 16.89 -19.45 1.77
C PHE A 322 18.01 -20.48 1.69
N GLY A 323 19.18 -20.20 2.29
CA GLY A 323 20.35 -21.05 2.19
C GLY A 323 20.67 -21.44 0.75
N TYR A 324 21.31 -22.61 0.58
CA TYR A 324 21.65 -23.14 -0.77
C TYR A 324 20.58 -24.01 -1.42
N GLU A 325 19.46 -24.27 -0.73
CA GLU A 325 18.47 -25.27 -1.17
C GLU A 325 17.10 -24.69 -1.54
N LYS A 326 16.75 -23.55 -0.95
CA LYS A 326 15.47 -22.90 -1.24
C LYS A 326 15.64 -21.83 -2.31
N TYR A 327 14.82 -21.88 -3.35
CA TYR A 327 14.81 -20.84 -4.39
C TYR A 327 13.90 -19.68 -3.98
N PHE A 328 14.27 -18.48 -4.39
CA PHE A 328 13.54 -17.24 -4.13
C PHE A 328 13.43 -16.37 -5.38
N GLY A 329 12.55 -15.42 -5.37
CA GLY A 329 12.39 -14.42 -6.41
C GLY A 329 12.23 -13.02 -5.84
N ARG A 330 11.93 -12.06 -6.72
CA ARG A 330 11.79 -10.65 -6.31
C ARG A 330 10.74 -10.45 -5.22
N MET A 331 9.61 -11.16 -5.30
CA MET A 331 8.54 -11.05 -4.30
C MET A 331 9.02 -11.51 -2.92
N ASP A 332 9.74 -12.63 -2.88
CA ASP A 332 10.27 -13.18 -1.64
C ASP A 332 11.30 -12.20 -1.01
N VAL A 333 12.14 -11.55 -1.83
CA VAL A 333 13.08 -10.51 -1.39
C VAL A 333 12.37 -9.29 -0.84
N MET A 334 11.29 -8.84 -1.51
CA MET A 334 10.47 -7.74 -1.04
C MET A 334 9.82 -8.05 0.31
N GLU A 335 9.29 -9.26 0.43
CA GLU A 335 8.60 -9.75 1.62
C GLU A 335 9.55 -9.83 2.83
N ILE A 336 10.70 -10.48 2.68
CA ILE A 336 11.65 -10.71 3.79
C ILE A 336 12.35 -9.43 4.22
N LEU A 337 12.74 -8.57 3.27
CA LEU A 337 13.48 -7.34 3.59
C LEU A 337 12.57 -6.12 3.83
N GLY A 338 11.27 -6.24 3.62
CA GLY A 338 10.32 -5.12 3.74
C GLY A 338 10.63 -3.96 2.77
N ILE A 339 11.13 -4.26 1.56
CA ILE A 339 11.54 -3.26 0.56
C ILE A 339 10.64 -3.32 -0.68
N THR A 340 10.57 -2.22 -1.40
CA THR A 340 9.78 -2.12 -2.64
C THR A 340 10.45 -2.84 -3.82
N ALA A 341 9.71 -2.99 -4.94
CA ALA A 341 10.14 -3.76 -6.10
C ALA A 341 11.44 -3.25 -6.74
N SER A 342 11.67 -1.94 -6.79
CA SER A 342 12.87 -1.35 -7.39
C SER A 342 14.15 -1.65 -6.57
N PRO A 343 14.20 -1.39 -5.25
CA PRO A 343 15.34 -1.82 -4.42
C PRO A 343 15.56 -3.34 -4.43
N ALA A 344 14.49 -4.16 -4.43
CA ALA A 344 14.61 -5.61 -4.50
C ALA A 344 15.24 -6.06 -5.82
N SER A 345 14.83 -5.49 -6.95
CA SER A 345 15.41 -5.78 -8.26
C SER A 345 16.87 -5.35 -8.34
N THR A 346 17.20 -4.19 -7.77
CA THR A 346 18.59 -3.69 -7.70
C THR A 346 19.48 -4.60 -6.85
N LEU A 347 18.96 -5.09 -5.71
CA LEU A 347 19.69 -6.03 -4.85
C LEU A 347 19.94 -7.37 -5.56
N ILE A 348 18.90 -7.95 -6.18
CA ILE A 348 19.01 -9.18 -6.96
C ILE A 348 20.04 -9.02 -8.09
N LYS A 349 20.00 -7.91 -8.82
CA LYS A 349 20.98 -7.62 -9.86
C LYS A 349 22.40 -7.57 -9.30
N LYS A 350 22.63 -6.87 -8.19
CA LYS A 350 23.94 -6.84 -7.51
C LYS A 350 24.40 -8.23 -7.09
N MET A 351 23.51 -9.07 -6.55
CA MET A 351 23.83 -10.44 -6.15
C MET A 351 24.16 -11.32 -7.36
N LEU A 352 23.52 -11.12 -8.51
CA LEU A 352 23.85 -11.79 -9.78
C LEU A 352 25.22 -11.31 -10.31
N ASP A 353 25.46 -10.00 -10.34
CA ASP A 353 26.72 -9.41 -10.81
C ASP A 353 27.91 -9.84 -9.93
N MET A 354 27.66 -10.12 -8.66
CA MET A 354 28.64 -10.66 -7.71
C MET A 354 28.72 -12.19 -7.71
N GLU A 355 27.98 -12.85 -8.58
CA GLU A 355 27.89 -14.31 -8.67
C GLU A 355 27.48 -15.04 -7.36
N LEU A 356 26.84 -14.34 -6.43
CA LEU A 356 26.34 -14.93 -5.18
C LEU A 356 25.11 -15.79 -5.40
N ILE A 357 24.34 -15.50 -6.46
CA ILE A 357 23.13 -16.24 -6.84
C ILE A 357 23.14 -16.55 -8.33
N TYR A 358 22.33 -17.50 -8.73
CA TYR A 358 22.11 -17.83 -10.14
C TYR A 358 20.64 -18.11 -10.44
N GLY A 359 20.21 -17.85 -11.68
CA GLY A 359 18.85 -18.07 -12.12
C GLY A 359 18.56 -19.55 -12.41
N ILE A 360 17.40 -20.05 -12.01
CA ILE A 360 16.98 -21.45 -12.18
C ILE A 360 16.13 -21.56 -13.46
N LYS A 361 16.48 -22.52 -14.33
CA LYS A 361 15.65 -22.87 -15.51
C LYS A 361 14.53 -23.84 -15.09
N GLY A 362 13.30 -23.64 -15.59
CA GLY A 362 12.19 -24.56 -15.37
C GLY A 362 11.29 -24.28 -14.16
N LYS A 363 11.57 -23.28 -13.34
CA LYS A 363 10.74 -22.87 -12.16
C LYS A 363 10.05 -21.50 -12.35
N GLY A 364 9.92 -21.02 -13.60
CA GLY A 364 9.40 -19.69 -13.93
C GLY A 364 10.50 -18.63 -14.06
N LYS A 365 10.19 -17.48 -14.70
CA LYS A 365 11.15 -16.37 -14.83
C LYS A 365 11.36 -15.70 -13.46
N GLY A 366 12.63 -15.39 -13.12
CA GLY A 366 12.98 -14.60 -11.93
C GLY A 366 13.03 -15.41 -10.63
N LYS A 367 13.40 -16.70 -10.69
CA LYS A 367 13.73 -17.51 -9.51
C LYS A 367 15.23 -17.77 -9.46
N TYR A 368 15.80 -17.64 -8.26
CA TYR A 368 17.23 -17.66 -8.00
C TYR A 368 17.56 -18.61 -6.84
N LEU A 369 18.78 -19.15 -6.85
CA LEU A 369 19.40 -19.90 -5.74
C LEU A 369 20.75 -19.28 -5.39
N PHE A 370 21.15 -19.35 -4.12
CA PHE A 370 22.51 -19.05 -3.72
C PHE A 370 23.48 -20.10 -4.30
N LYS A 371 24.64 -19.63 -4.74
CA LYS A 371 25.65 -20.45 -5.38
C LYS A 371 26.52 -21.10 -4.28
N LYS A 372 26.59 -22.46 -4.24
CA LYS A 372 27.56 -23.14 -3.41
C LYS A 372 28.94 -22.87 -3.99
N THR A 373 29.85 -22.31 -3.19
CA THR A 373 31.26 -22.25 -3.53
C THR A 373 31.78 -23.68 -3.59
N LYS A 374 32.38 -24.06 -4.70
CA LYS A 374 33.12 -25.33 -4.80
C LYS A 374 34.37 -25.19 -3.95
N ASN A 375 34.39 -25.74 -2.75
CA ASN A 375 35.64 -26.11 -2.15
C ASN A 375 36.14 -27.33 -2.89
N SER A 376 37.35 -27.20 -3.41
CA SER A 376 38.17 -28.20 -4.06
C SER A 376 38.42 -29.41 -3.18
#